data_5c9e5b0aaa710bf24eb3c6c5aed33426
#
_entry.id   5c9e5b0aaa710bf24eb3c6c5aed33426
#
_cell.length_a   1.000
_cell.length_b   1.000
_cell.length_c   1.000
_cell.angle_alpha   90.00
_cell.angle_beta   90.00
_cell.angle_gamma   90.00
#
_symmetry.space_group_name_H-M   'P 1'
#
loop_
_entity.id
_entity.type
_entity.pdbx_description
1 polymer ?
#
loop_
_entity_poly.entity_id
_entity_poly.type
_entity_poly.pdbx_seq_one_letter_code
_entity_poly.pdbx_strand_id
1 'polypeptide(L)'
;MKISRNKKVFITGCGGMLGKAVYERFAPHCQVLATDIDLNEPWLEYGDVIDFQKISDKASKFGPDLIINLAALTDLEYCEKNPEITWKTNALGAENMALISKKLNVTHVYISTAGIFDGLKEYYNDFDQPNPVSIYAKAKHYGETVVEKMLGNYFVFRAGWMMGGGYEKDKKFVNKIFKQILNGKKELFVVNDKLGTPTYTVNFADAMFEIVQTELFGVYNMVCEGGCSRYDVASEFIKLLGIEKEINIKIVDSSFFANEYFGPRPNSEKLLNLKLSARGINFMRDWKECLKDYAESYKTYLGISS
;
A
#
# COMPACT_ATOMS: atom_id res chain seq x y z
N MET A 1 10.34 -11.82 16.49
CA MET A 1 9.52 -11.38 17.66
C MET A 1 8.13 -11.99 17.53
N LYS A 2 7.66 -12.79 18.48
CA LYS A 2 6.27 -13.29 18.45
C LYS A 2 5.31 -12.20 18.94
N ILE A 3 4.26 -11.94 18.16
CA ILE A 3 3.18 -11.02 18.55
C ILE A 3 2.34 -11.70 19.62
N SER A 4 2.08 -11.01 20.73
CA SER A 4 1.29 -11.50 21.87
C SER A 4 0.65 -10.31 22.60
N ARG A 5 -0.30 -10.55 23.50
CA ARG A 5 -1.04 -9.50 24.25
C ARG A 5 -0.15 -8.55 25.05
N ASN A 6 1.07 -8.99 25.40
CA ASN A 6 2.03 -8.15 26.12
C ASN A 6 2.89 -7.28 25.19
N LYS A 7 2.80 -7.49 23.87
CA LYS A 7 3.55 -6.72 22.88
C LYS A 7 2.80 -5.44 22.52
N LYS A 8 3.58 -4.40 22.22
CA LYS A 8 3.11 -3.07 21.87
C LYS A 8 3.50 -2.72 20.45
N VAL A 9 2.54 -2.38 19.62
CA VAL A 9 2.76 -2.00 18.22
C VAL A 9 2.31 -0.57 17.99
N PHE A 10 3.22 0.27 17.52
CA PHE A 10 2.93 1.66 17.15
C PHE A 10 2.79 1.78 15.64
N ILE A 11 1.64 2.26 15.16
CA ILE A 11 1.33 2.37 13.73
C ILE A 11 1.09 3.84 13.38
N THR A 12 1.80 4.36 12.39
CA THR A 12 1.59 5.70 11.85
C THR A 12 0.95 5.65 10.47
N GLY A 13 0.17 6.66 10.08
CA GLY A 13 -0.57 6.68 8.82
C GLY A 13 -1.73 5.67 8.78
N CYS A 14 -2.31 5.37 9.93
CA CYS A 14 -3.27 4.29 10.08
C CYS A 14 -4.71 4.67 9.64
N GLY A 15 -4.99 5.94 9.35
CA GLY A 15 -6.25 6.41 8.75
C GLY A 15 -6.39 6.10 7.26
N GLY A 16 -5.28 5.72 6.58
CA GLY A 16 -5.27 5.38 5.16
C GLY A 16 -5.88 4.02 4.81
N MET A 17 -5.88 3.68 3.52
CA MET A 17 -6.48 2.43 2.98
C MET A 17 -5.95 1.16 3.64
N LEU A 18 -4.64 1.07 3.87
CA LEU A 18 -4.01 -0.09 4.48
C LEU A 18 -4.20 -0.11 6.00
N GLY A 19 -4.33 1.07 6.62
CA GLY A 19 -4.27 1.22 8.05
C GLY A 19 -5.33 0.44 8.81
N LYS A 20 -6.60 0.49 8.34
CA LYS A 20 -7.68 -0.28 8.97
C LYS A 20 -7.39 -1.79 8.96
N ALA A 21 -6.96 -2.35 7.84
CA ALA A 21 -6.64 -3.77 7.73
C ALA A 21 -5.49 -4.17 8.69
N VAL A 22 -4.44 -3.33 8.78
CA VAL A 22 -3.33 -3.56 9.72
C VAL A 22 -3.80 -3.45 11.16
N TYR A 23 -4.59 -2.43 11.50
CA TYR A 23 -5.15 -2.29 12.85
C TYR A 23 -5.99 -3.50 13.25
N GLU A 24 -6.95 -3.88 12.43
CA GLU A 24 -7.85 -5.02 12.67
C GLU A 24 -7.09 -6.35 12.78
N ARG A 25 -5.98 -6.49 12.05
CA ARG A 25 -5.15 -7.71 12.14
C ARG A 25 -4.30 -7.76 13.40
N PHE A 26 -3.78 -6.63 13.89
CA PHE A 26 -2.89 -6.60 15.05
C PHE A 26 -3.62 -6.44 16.39
N ALA A 27 -4.65 -5.59 16.46
CA ALA A 27 -5.33 -5.23 17.71
C ALA A 27 -5.88 -6.41 18.52
N PRO A 28 -6.40 -7.50 17.93
CA PRO A 28 -6.83 -8.67 18.70
C PRO A 28 -5.68 -9.41 19.42
N HIS A 29 -4.43 -9.20 18.97
CA HIS A 29 -3.28 -9.98 19.40
C HIS A 29 -2.30 -9.21 20.28
N CYS A 30 -2.31 -7.88 20.24
CA CYS A 30 -1.36 -7.02 20.96
C CYS A 30 -1.96 -5.67 21.33
N GLN A 31 -1.22 -4.86 22.10
CA GLN A 31 -1.59 -3.48 22.36
C GLN A 31 -1.19 -2.62 21.15
N VAL A 32 -2.14 -1.90 20.56
CA VAL A 32 -1.88 -1.04 19.40
C VAL A 32 -2.12 0.42 19.75
N LEU A 33 -1.12 1.26 19.46
CA LEU A 33 -1.29 2.70 19.35
C LEU A 33 -1.26 3.06 17.86
N ALA A 34 -2.40 3.49 17.34
CA ALA A 34 -2.56 3.85 15.93
C ALA A 34 -2.72 5.36 15.77
N THR A 35 -1.93 5.96 14.87
CA THR A 35 -1.95 7.41 14.66
C THR A 35 -2.10 7.79 13.21
N ASP A 36 -2.75 8.94 12.98
CA ASP A 36 -2.84 9.61 11.69
C ASP A 36 -3.01 11.12 11.91
N ILE A 37 -2.85 11.90 10.85
CA ILE A 37 -3.23 13.32 10.82
C ILE A 37 -4.73 13.49 10.60
N ASP A 38 -5.40 12.48 9.99
CA ASP A 38 -6.84 12.42 9.74
C ASP A 38 -7.48 11.42 10.69
N LEU A 39 -8.26 11.92 11.66
CA LEU A 39 -8.89 11.11 12.71
C LEU A 39 -10.24 10.53 12.24
N ASN A 40 -10.23 9.81 11.14
CA ASN A 40 -11.41 9.24 10.48
C ASN A 40 -11.90 7.91 11.08
N GLU A 41 -11.29 7.44 12.16
CA GLU A 41 -11.69 6.25 12.93
C GLU A 41 -11.59 6.53 14.43
N PRO A 42 -12.49 5.99 15.27
CA PRO A 42 -12.56 6.33 16.69
C PRO A 42 -11.35 5.84 17.52
N TRP A 43 -10.58 4.91 16.98
CA TRP A 43 -9.37 4.35 17.63
C TRP A 43 -8.08 5.05 17.21
N LEU A 44 -8.15 6.08 16.36
CA LEU A 44 -7.00 6.87 15.96
C LEU A 44 -6.68 7.97 16.96
N GLU A 45 -5.39 8.15 17.21
CA GLU A 45 -4.85 9.34 17.86
C GLU A 45 -4.13 10.21 16.85
N TYR A 46 -4.09 11.53 17.08
CA TYR A 46 -3.34 12.44 16.22
C TYR A 46 -1.83 12.15 16.31
N GLY A 47 -1.19 12.05 15.14
CA GLY A 47 0.26 11.90 15.03
C GLY A 47 0.74 12.22 13.62
N ASP A 48 1.61 13.23 13.53
CA ASP A 48 2.23 13.63 12.28
C ASP A 48 3.71 13.20 12.28
N VAL A 49 4.09 12.41 11.28
CA VAL A 49 5.48 11.91 11.14
C VAL A 49 6.50 13.02 10.82
N ILE A 50 6.03 14.20 10.37
CA ILE A 50 6.89 15.36 10.13
C ILE A 50 7.27 16.04 11.45
N ASP A 51 6.40 16.02 12.44
CA ASP A 51 6.67 16.62 13.77
C ASP A 51 7.47 15.64 14.63
N PHE A 52 8.80 15.63 14.41
CA PHE A 52 9.72 14.69 15.06
C PHE A 52 9.56 14.66 16.58
N GLN A 53 9.47 15.84 17.23
CA GLN A 53 9.44 15.90 18.68
C GLN A 53 8.17 15.25 19.23
N LYS A 54 7.00 15.64 18.72
CA LYS A 54 5.72 15.11 19.21
C LYS A 54 5.56 13.63 18.95
N ILE A 55 5.93 13.13 17.75
CA ILE A 55 5.80 11.72 17.41
C ILE A 55 6.81 10.86 18.18
N SER A 56 8.03 11.39 18.43
CA SER A 56 9.06 10.73 19.25
C SER A 56 8.63 10.62 20.73
N ASP A 57 8.05 11.69 21.30
CA ASP A 57 7.57 11.69 22.68
C ASP A 57 6.40 10.70 22.84
N LYS A 58 5.48 10.68 21.86
CA LYS A 58 4.36 9.74 21.83
C LYS A 58 4.86 8.28 21.75
N ALA A 59 5.77 7.97 20.86
CA ALA A 59 6.39 6.65 20.73
C ALA A 59 7.13 6.24 22.02
N SER A 60 7.93 7.14 22.57
CA SER A 60 8.70 6.89 23.81
C SER A 60 7.80 6.62 25.01
N LYS A 61 6.70 7.40 25.15
CA LYS A 61 5.71 7.20 26.23
C LYS A 61 4.97 5.87 26.07
N PHE A 62 4.64 5.47 24.85
CA PHE A 62 3.97 4.20 24.60
C PHE A 62 4.89 3.00 24.80
N GLY A 63 6.17 3.11 24.42
CA GLY A 63 7.17 2.06 24.56
C GLY A 63 6.90 0.86 23.65
N PRO A 64 6.85 1.03 22.33
CA PRO A 64 6.54 -0.06 21.38
C PRO A 64 7.66 -1.09 21.31
N ASP A 65 7.29 -2.33 20.94
CA ASP A 65 8.22 -3.39 20.51
C ASP A 65 8.39 -3.39 18.98
N LEU A 66 7.40 -2.85 18.26
CA LEU A 66 7.34 -2.77 16.80
C LEU A 66 6.77 -1.42 16.39
N ILE A 67 7.41 -0.77 15.42
CA ILE A 67 6.88 0.42 14.75
C ILE A 67 6.53 0.06 13.30
N ILE A 68 5.30 0.36 12.88
CA ILE A 68 4.82 0.19 11.50
C ILE A 68 4.53 1.56 10.92
N ASN A 69 5.33 2.00 9.95
CA ASN A 69 5.14 3.28 9.28
C ASN A 69 4.38 3.10 7.97
N LEU A 70 3.09 3.43 7.98
CA LEU A 70 2.21 3.46 6.80
C LEU A 70 2.03 4.89 6.26
N ALA A 71 2.53 5.91 6.97
CA ALA A 71 2.32 7.32 6.62
C ALA A 71 2.98 7.67 5.28
N ALA A 72 2.19 8.11 4.32
CA ALA A 72 2.67 8.59 3.02
C ALA A 72 1.59 9.38 2.27
N LEU A 73 2.00 10.40 1.54
CA LEU A 73 1.24 10.99 0.44
C LEU A 73 1.36 10.06 -0.76
N THR A 74 0.23 9.59 -1.31
CA THR A 74 0.19 8.53 -2.35
C THR A 74 -0.57 8.92 -3.61
N ASP A 75 -1.01 10.16 -3.72
CA ASP A 75 -1.56 10.74 -4.95
C ASP A 75 -0.40 11.29 -5.78
N LEU A 76 -0.16 10.69 -6.96
CA LEU A 76 1.01 11.02 -7.78
C LEU A 76 0.92 12.44 -8.32
N GLU A 77 -0.26 12.87 -8.78
CA GLU A 77 -0.49 14.21 -9.31
C GLU A 77 -0.30 15.27 -8.23
N TYR A 78 -0.80 15.00 -7.03
CA TYR A 78 -0.56 15.87 -5.88
C TYR A 78 0.93 15.96 -5.54
N CYS A 79 1.62 14.82 -5.53
CA CYS A 79 3.05 14.76 -5.24
C CYS A 79 3.90 15.53 -6.25
N GLU A 80 3.58 15.44 -7.55
CA GLU A 80 4.29 16.20 -8.60
C GLU A 80 4.04 17.70 -8.49
N LYS A 81 2.81 18.12 -8.13
CA LYS A 81 2.48 19.53 -7.91
C LYS A 81 3.04 20.11 -6.61
N ASN A 82 3.27 19.26 -5.62
CA ASN A 82 3.67 19.67 -4.27
C ASN A 82 4.92 18.89 -3.80
N PRO A 83 6.07 19.06 -4.47
CA PRO A 83 7.27 18.28 -4.18
C PRO A 83 7.79 18.49 -2.75
N GLU A 84 7.74 19.71 -2.22
CA GLU A 84 8.26 20.02 -0.88
C GLU A 84 7.54 19.22 0.22
N ILE A 85 6.21 19.24 0.25
CA ILE A 85 5.45 18.49 1.25
C ILE A 85 5.57 16.98 1.01
N THR A 86 5.71 16.55 -0.24
CA THR A 86 5.96 15.14 -0.57
C THR A 86 7.27 14.66 0.02
N TRP A 87 8.36 15.41 -0.13
CA TRP A 87 9.64 15.09 0.49
C TRP A 87 9.58 15.15 2.01
N LYS A 88 8.90 16.14 2.59
CA LYS A 88 8.71 16.22 4.04
C LYS A 88 7.98 15.00 4.60
N THR A 89 6.88 14.57 3.96
CA THR A 89 6.09 13.45 4.46
C THR A 89 6.73 12.10 4.15
N ASN A 90 7.06 11.86 2.87
CA ASN A 90 7.45 10.52 2.41
C ASN A 90 8.92 10.19 2.65
N ALA A 91 9.79 11.19 2.72
CA ALA A 91 11.22 11.02 2.97
C ALA A 91 11.60 11.38 4.40
N LEU A 92 11.45 12.65 4.80
CA LEU A 92 11.81 13.09 6.17
C LEU A 92 10.94 12.39 7.21
N GLY A 93 9.62 12.24 7.00
CA GLY A 93 8.76 11.49 7.90
C GLY A 93 9.19 10.03 8.06
N ALA A 94 9.63 9.36 6.97
CA ALA A 94 10.17 8.01 7.03
C ALA A 94 11.49 7.96 7.82
N GLU A 95 12.38 8.93 7.60
CA GLU A 95 13.64 9.09 8.35
C GLU A 95 13.38 9.33 9.83
N ASN A 96 12.44 10.20 10.18
CA ASN A 96 12.05 10.44 11.57
C ASN A 96 11.62 9.13 12.27
N MET A 97 10.78 8.33 11.61
CA MET A 97 10.32 7.07 12.17
C MET A 97 11.46 6.03 12.30
N ALA A 98 12.39 6.00 11.36
CA ALA A 98 13.60 5.18 11.46
C ALA A 98 14.50 5.61 12.61
N LEU A 99 14.73 6.92 12.80
CA LEU A 99 15.49 7.47 13.91
C LEU A 99 14.86 7.11 15.27
N ILE A 100 13.53 7.21 15.38
CA ILE A 100 12.79 6.83 16.59
C ILE A 100 12.96 5.33 16.86
N SER A 101 12.81 4.48 15.83
CA SER A 101 13.01 3.04 15.96
C SER A 101 14.43 2.69 16.41
N LYS A 102 15.45 3.38 15.86
CA LYS A 102 16.85 3.24 16.28
C LYS A 102 17.04 3.65 17.73
N LYS A 103 16.51 4.82 18.13
CA LYS A 103 16.60 5.34 19.50
C LYS A 103 15.96 4.39 20.52
N LEU A 104 14.82 3.80 20.19
CA LEU A 104 14.10 2.86 21.05
C LEU A 104 14.60 1.42 20.92
N ASN A 105 15.49 1.13 19.98
CA ASN A 105 16.01 -0.19 19.66
C ASN A 105 14.89 -1.22 19.38
N VAL A 106 13.95 -0.84 18.53
CA VAL A 106 12.77 -1.66 18.18
C VAL A 106 12.75 -2.04 16.71
N THR A 107 12.03 -3.12 16.37
CA THR A 107 11.81 -3.52 14.98
C THR A 107 11.01 -2.45 14.23
N HIS A 108 11.37 -2.19 12.98
CA HIS A 108 10.71 -1.22 12.12
C HIS A 108 10.13 -1.88 10.87
N VAL A 109 8.89 -1.51 10.51
CA VAL A 109 8.27 -1.86 9.23
C VAL A 109 8.04 -0.59 8.43
N TYR A 110 8.51 -0.57 7.19
CA TYR A 110 8.30 0.50 6.23
C TYR A 110 7.59 -0.02 4.98
N ILE A 111 6.56 0.69 4.51
CA ILE A 111 5.88 0.35 3.28
C ILE A 111 6.46 1.17 2.14
N SER A 112 7.12 0.49 1.21
CA SER A 112 7.61 1.05 -0.05
C SER A 112 6.63 0.76 -1.20
N THR A 113 7.05 0.89 -2.45
CA THR A 113 6.17 0.83 -3.62
C THR A 113 6.86 0.18 -4.82
N ALA A 114 6.08 -0.50 -5.67
CA ALA A 114 6.51 -0.95 -6.99
C ALA A 114 6.94 0.23 -7.91
N GLY A 115 6.41 1.42 -7.68
CA GLY A 115 6.75 2.62 -8.45
C GLY A 115 8.22 3.08 -8.36
N ILE A 116 9.05 2.45 -7.52
CA ILE A 116 10.50 2.72 -7.48
C ILE A 116 11.24 2.20 -8.70
N PHE A 117 10.64 1.37 -9.52
CA PHE A 117 11.20 0.86 -10.76
C PHE A 117 10.78 1.70 -11.97
N ASP A 118 11.61 1.68 -13.03
CA ASP A 118 11.40 2.52 -14.24
C ASP A 118 10.38 1.96 -15.24
N GLY A 119 9.99 0.70 -15.10
CA GLY A 119 9.04 0.05 -15.99
C GLY A 119 9.61 -0.44 -17.31
N LEU A 120 10.94 -0.49 -17.47
CA LEU A 120 11.61 -0.99 -18.68
C LEU A 120 11.62 -2.52 -18.77
N LYS A 121 11.47 -3.21 -17.64
CA LYS A 121 11.28 -4.66 -17.56
C LYS A 121 9.80 -4.99 -17.41
N GLU A 122 9.41 -6.16 -17.89
CA GLU A 122 8.05 -6.66 -17.65
C GLU A 122 7.82 -6.99 -16.17
N TYR A 123 8.76 -7.68 -15.53
CA TYR A 123 8.72 -8.04 -14.12
C TYR A 123 9.98 -7.58 -13.39
N TYR A 124 9.82 -7.16 -12.13
CA TYR A 124 10.90 -6.82 -11.21
C TYR A 124 10.88 -7.76 -10.01
N ASN A 125 12.04 -8.28 -9.64
CA ASN A 125 12.22 -9.05 -8.42
C ASN A 125 12.93 -8.22 -7.34
N ASP A 126 13.11 -8.80 -6.16
CA ASP A 126 13.68 -8.12 -4.98
C ASP A 126 15.13 -7.61 -5.18
N PHE A 127 15.87 -8.14 -6.17
CA PHE A 127 17.26 -7.81 -6.42
C PHE A 127 17.45 -6.79 -7.56
N ASP A 128 16.36 -6.43 -8.25
CA ASP A 128 16.44 -5.41 -9.30
C ASP A 128 16.72 -4.03 -8.68
N GLN A 129 17.53 -3.24 -9.37
CA GLN A 129 17.92 -1.91 -8.93
C GLN A 129 16.78 -0.92 -9.14
N PRO A 130 16.39 -0.16 -8.10
CA PRO A 130 15.43 0.93 -8.23
C PRO A 130 15.93 2.04 -9.15
N ASN A 131 15.02 2.57 -9.98
CA ASN A 131 15.21 3.75 -10.81
C ASN A 131 13.91 4.59 -10.87
N PRO A 132 13.56 5.28 -9.77
CA PRO A 132 12.28 5.94 -9.63
C PRO A 132 12.13 7.16 -10.55
N VAL A 133 11.01 7.25 -11.26
CA VAL A 133 10.74 8.31 -12.25
C VAL A 133 9.93 9.50 -11.70
N SER A 134 9.07 9.29 -10.71
CA SER A 134 8.20 10.31 -10.11
C SER A 134 8.75 10.86 -8.78
N ILE A 135 8.30 12.05 -8.38
CA ILE A 135 8.63 12.64 -7.06
C ILE A 135 8.19 11.71 -5.92
N TYR A 136 6.97 11.17 -6.01
CA TYR A 136 6.47 10.18 -5.07
C TYR A 136 7.44 9.00 -4.91
N ALA A 137 7.80 8.38 -6.02
CA ALA A 137 8.64 7.18 -6.02
C ALA A 137 10.07 7.48 -5.52
N LYS A 138 10.64 8.65 -5.89
CA LYS A 138 11.95 9.10 -5.38
C LYS A 138 11.94 9.29 -3.87
N ALA A 139 10.91 9.94 -3.33
CA ALA A 139 10.76 10.15 -1.89
C ALA A 139 10.55 8.81 -1.14
N LYS A 140 9.76 7.88 -1.71
CA LYS A 140 9.57 6.54 -1.14
C LYS A 140 10.85 5.72 -1.15
N HIS A 141 11.62 5.77 -2.24
CA HIS A 141 12.90 5.07 -2.34
C HIS A 141 13.95 5.66 -1.38
N TYR A 142 13.96 6.98 -1.15
CA TYR A 142 14.79 7.58 -0.12
C TYR A 142 14.49 6.99 1.26
N GLY A 143 13.21 6.89 1.64
CA GLY A 143 12.79 6.28 2.91
C GLY A 143 13.24 4.82 3.03
N GLU A 144 13.14 4.01 1.95
CA GLU A 144 13.67 2.64 1.89
C GLU A 144 15.18 2.61 2.18
N THR A 145 15.94 3.45 1.48
CA THR A 145 17.40 3.57 1.65
C THR A 145 17.82 3.97 3.06
N VAL A 146 17.09 4.90 3.68
CA VAL A 146 17.34 5.35 5.05
C VAL A 146 17.10 4.22 6.04
N VAL A 147 15.98 3.51 5.93
CA VAL A 147 15.65 2.37 6.80
C VAL A 147 16.73 1.30 6.71
N GLU A 148 17.16 0.93 5.51
CA GLU A 148 18.22 -0.07 5.29
C GLU A 148 19.56 0.34 5.89
N LYS A 149 19.94 1.62 5.74
CA LYS A 149 21.24 2.12 6.26
C LYS A 149 21.26 2.32 7.77
N MET A 150 20.13 2.66 8.38
CA MET A 150 20.07 3.03 9.79
C MET A 150 19.78 1.89 10.75
N LEU A 151 19.06 0.86 10.30
CA LEU A 151 18.47 -0.17 11.16
C LEU A 151 19.00 -1.56 10.83
N GLY A 152 19.19 -2.39 11.87
CA GLY A 152 19.47 -3.83 11.72
C GLY A 152 18.21 -4.68 11.72
N ASN A 153 17.19 -4.27 12.49
CA ASN A 153 15.95 -5.00 12.67
C ASN A 153 14.81 -4.28 11.92
N TYR A 154 14.68 -4.55 10.62
CA TYR A 154 13.67 -3.87 9.80
C TYR A 154 13.07 -4.80 8.74
N PHE A 155 11.86 -4.43 8.33
CA PHE A 155 11.22 -4.94 7.12
C PHE A 155 10.85 -3.75 6.24
N VAL A 156 11.20 -3.82 4.97
CA VAL A 156 10.68 -2.95 3.93
C VAL A 156 9.83 -3.80 3.01
N PHE A 157 8.55 -3.47 2.88
CA PHE A 157 7.63 -4.16 1.98
C PHE A 157 7.27 -3.26 0.80
N ARG A 158 7.68 -3.66 -0.40
CA ARG A 158 7.33 -3.00 -1.65
C ARG A 158 5.96 -3.47 -2.10
N ALA A 159 4.97 -2.62 -1.97
CA ALA A 159 3.59 -2.89 -2.36
C ALA A 159 3.34 -2.53 -3.83
N GLY A 160 2.43 -3.27 -4.47
CA GLY A 160 1.96 -2.99 -5.83
C GLY A 160 0.74 -2.06 -5.86
N TRP A 161 -0.17 -2.31 -6.80
CA TRP A 161 -1.41 -1.56 -6.93
C TRP A 161 -2.39 -1.89 -5.81
N MET A 162 -2.36 -1.12 -4.75
CA MET A 162 -3.23 -1.38 -3.61
C MET A 162 -4.71 -1.23 -3.96
N MET A 163 -5.52 -2.18 -3.48
CA MET A 163 -6.97 -2.18 -3.44
C MET A 163 -7.43 -2.57 -2.04
N GLY A 164 -8.47 -1.94 -1.51
CA GLY A 164 -8.95 -2.20 -0.15
C GLY A 164 -9.41 -0.91 0.55
N GLY A 165 -9.78 -1.02 1.82
CA GLY A 165 -10.32 0.09 2.59
C GLY A 165 -11.81 0.37 2.33
N GLY A 166 -12.44 -0.36 1.41
CA GLY A 166 -13.86 -0.21 1.07
C GLY A 166 -14.18 1.07 0.27
N TYR A 167 -15.45 1.27 0.01
CA TYR A 167 -15.96 2.37 -0.81
C TYR A 167 -15.53 3.76 -0.31
N GLU A 168 -15.47 3.95 1.00
CA GLU A 168 -15.18 5.26 1.61
C GLU A 168 -13.68 5.63 1.54
N LYS A 169 -12.79 4.68 1.82
CA LYS A 169 -11.35 4.95 1.95
C LYS A 169 -10.54 4.65 0.69
N ASP A 170 -11.03 3.77 -0.20
CA ASP A 170 -10.33 3.48 -1.45
C ASP A 170 -10.44 4.66 -2.43
N LYS A 171 -9.31 5.31 -2.68
CA LYS A 171 -9.16 6.40 -3.67
C LYS A 171 -8.48 5.89 -4.96
N LYS A 172 -8.34 4.56 -5.13
CA LYS A 172 -7.56 3.95 -6.21
C LYS A 172 -8.47 3.39 -7.32
N PHE A 173 -7.88 2.64 -8.21
CA PHE A 173 -8.48 2.26 -9.49
C PHE A 173 -9.80 1.50 -9.36
N VAL A 174 -9.89 0.46 -8.52
CA VAL A 174 -11.10 -0.36 -8.39
C VAL A 174 -12.29 0.50 -7.98
N ASN A 175 -12.12 1.31 -6.94
CA ASN A 175 -13.19 2.18 -6.47
C ASN A 175 -13.53 3.32 -7.45
N LYS A 176 -12.53 3.83 -8.20
CA LYS A 176 -12.79 4.81 -9.27
C LYS A 176 -13.66 4.23 -10.39
N ILE A 177 -13.43 2.98 -10.78
CA ILE A 177 -14.28 2.25 -11.72
C ILE A 177 -15.69 2.07 -11.13
N PHE A 178 -15.79 1.60 -9.90
CA PHE A 178 -17.06 1.39 -9.24
C PHE A 178 -17.90 2.68 -9.13
N LYS A 179 -17.29 3.78 -8.72
CA LYS A 179 -17.96 5.10 -8.64
C LYS A 179 -18.50 5.56 -10.00
N GLN A 180 -17.81 5.28 -11.10
CA GLN A 180 -18.32 5.58 -12.44
C GLN A 180 -19.55 4.73 -12.75
N ILE A 181 -19.55 3.44 -12.42
CA ILE A 181 -20.68 2.53 -12.60
C ILE A 181 -21.88 2.98 -11.76
N LEU A 182 -21.66 3.28 -10.48
CA LEU A 182 -22.71 3.74 -9.58
C LEU A 182 -23.35 5.06 -10.03
N ASN A 183 -22.57 5.93 -10.68
CA ASN A 183 -23.05 7.17 -11.29
C ASN A 183 -23.72 6.95 -12.66
N GLY A 184 -24.05 5.70 -13.03
CA GLY A 184 -24.81 5.36 -14.23
C GLY A 184 -24.01 5.27 -15.52
N LYS A 185 -22.68 5.36 -15.50
CA LYS A 185 -21.88 5.16 -16.72
C LYS A 185 -21.98 3.72 -17.20
N LYS A 186 -22.36 3.56 -18.46
CA LYS A 186 -22.43 2.25 -19.14
C LYS A 186 -21.23 2.00 -20.05
N GLU A 187 -20.39 3.00 -20.26
CA GLU A 187 -19.16 2.91 -21.03
C GLU A 187 -17.99 3.39 -20.18
N LEU A 188 -16.95 2.56 -20.07
CA LEU A 188 -15.75 2.82 -19.30
C LEU A 188 -14.53 2.80 -20.23
N PHE A 189 -13.70 3.83 -20.19
CA PHE A 189 -12.41 3.87 -20.88
C PHE A 189 -11.34 3.34 -19.93
N VAL A 190 -10.62 2.30 -20.32
CA VAL A 190 -9.61 1.65 -19.47
C VAL A 190 -8.34 1.38 -20.25
N VAL A 191 -7.20 1.73 -19.65
CA VAL A 191 -5.88 1.51 -20.26
C VAL A 191 -5.44 0.05 -20.14
N ASN A 192 -4.75 -0.46 -21.17
CA ASN A 192 -4.15 -1.80 -21.15
C ASN A 192 -2.60 -1.78 -21.28
N ASP A 193 -2.01 -0.60 -21.51
CA ASP A 193 -0.57 -0.38 -21.64
C ASP A 193 0.14 -0.10 -20.31
N LYS A 194 -0.58 -0.11 -19.19
CA LYS A 194 -0.04 -0.04 -17.83
C LYS A 194 -0.22 -1.37 -17.13
N LEU A 195 0.91 -1.96 -16.76
CA LEU A 195 1.00 -3.28 -16.15
C LEU A 195 1.38 -3.17 -14.68
N GLY A 196 0.89 -4.06 -13.85
CA GLY A 196 1.21 -4.06 -12.43
C GLY A 196 0.70 -5.30 -11.72
N THR A 197 0.84 -5.31 -10.40
CA THR A 197 0.35 -6.40 -9.56
C THR A 197 -0.62 -5.82 -8.53
N PRO A 198 -1.91 -6.16 -8.58
CA PRO A 198 -2.86 -5.76 -7.53
C PRO A 198 -2.39 -6.25 -6.17
N THR A 199 -2.70 -5.49 -5.14
CA THR A 199 -2.28 -5.81 -3.76
C THR A 199 -3.44 -5.51 -2.81
N TYR A 200 -4.09 -6.58 -2.31
CA TYR A 200 -5.23 -6.45 -1.42
C TYR A 200 -4.79 -6.15 0.01
N THR A 201 -5.33 -5.08 0.59
CA THR A 201 -4.89 -4.58 1.91
C THR A 201 -5.06 -5.59 3.04
N VAL A 202 -6.14 -6.38 3.03
CA VAL A 202 -6.39 -7.40 4.05
C VAL A 202 -5.35 -8.52 3.95
N ASN A 203 -5.15 -9.09 2.76
CA ASN A 203 -4.14 -10.12 2.55
C ASN A 203 -2.70 -9.60 2.84
N PHE A 204 -2.43 -8.32 2.50
CA PHE A 204 -1.15 -7.68 2.82
C PHE A 204 -0.93 -7.55 4.33
N ALA A 205 -1.96 -7.16 5.08
CA ALA A 205 -1.90 -7.07 6.54
C ALA A 205 -1.71 -8.44 7.20
N ASP A 206 -2.38 -9.49 6.69
CA ASP A 206 -2.21 -10.87 7.15
C ASP A 206 -0.78 -11.36 6.89
N ALA A 207 -0.28 -11.18 5.67
CA ALA A 207 1.09 -11.55 5.32
C ALA A 207 2.12 -10.79 6.16
N MET A 208 1.94 -9.47 6.35
CA MET A 208 2.80 -8.66 7.21
C MET A 208 2.83 -9.22 8.63
N PHE A 209 1.68 -9.53 9.21
CA PHE A 209 1.57 -10.06 10.57
C PHE A 209 2.36 -11.38 10.74
N GLU A 210 2.31 -12.28 9.76
CA GLU A 210 3.06 -13.52 9.80
C GLU A 210 4.57 -13.29 9.61
N ILE A 211 4.94 -12.45 8.62
CA ILE A 211 6.34 -12.22 8.25
C ILE A 211 7.12 -11.50 9.35
N VAL A 212 6.56 -10.50 10.03
CA VAL A 212 7.27 -9.78 11.09
C VAL A 212 7.66 -10.67 12.28
N GLN A 213 6.99 -11.78 12.44
CA GLN A 213 7.26 -12.75 13.50
C GLN A 213 8.43 -13.70 13.16
N THR A 214 8.86 -13.76 11.90
CA THR A 214 9.95 -14.64 11.45
C THR A 214 11.34 -14.09 11.78
N GLU A 215 11.47 -12.78 12.00
CA GLU A 215 12.74 -12.06 12.14
C GLU A 215 13.68 -12.19 10.92
N LEU A 216 13.14 -12.61 9.79
CA LEU A 216 13.88 -12.63 8.53
C LEU A 216 13.93 -11.23 7.93
N PHE A 217 14.64 -10.32 8.61
CA PHE A 217 14.74 -8.90 8.27
C PHE A 217 15.22 -8.65 6.85
N GLY A 218 14.82 -7.51 6.28
CA GLY A 218 15.27 -7.06 4.96
C GLY A 218 14.18 -6.43 4.11
N VAL A 219 14.51 -6.24 2.83
CA VAL A 219 13.62 -5.69 1.80
C VAL A 219 12.97 -6.82 1.03
N TYR A 220 11.66 -6.69 0.80
CA TYR A 220 10.82 -7.67 0.11
C TYR A 220 9.83 -6.99 -0.83
N ASN A 221 9.72 -7.51 -2.03
CA ASN A 221 8.49 -7.33 -2.79
C ASN A 221 7.38 -8.12 -2.08
N MET A 222 6.23 -7.49 -1.88
CA MET A 222 5.08 -8.14 -1.23
C MET A 222 3.79 -7.67 -1.91
N VAL A 223 3.37 -8.43 -2.90
CA VAL A 223 2.22 -8.16 -3.77
C VAL A 223 1.39 -9.43 -3.94
N CYS A 224 0.13 -9.34 -4.32
CA CYS A 224 -0.60 -10.54 -4.71
C CYS A 224 0.12 -11.26 -5.86
N GLU A 225 -0.09 -12.55 -6.02
CA GLU A 225 0.48 -13.32 -7.12
C GLU A 225 -0.24 -13.00 -8.44
N GLY A 226 0.51 -13.02 -9.55
CA GLY A 226 0.01 -12.76 -10.89
C GLY A 226 -0.02 -11.28 -11.28
N GLY A 227 0.68 -10.94 -12.37
CA GLY A 227 0.66 -9.59 -12.96
C GLY A 227 -0.46 -9.43 -13.99
N CYS A 228 -0.95 -8.20 -14.15
CA CYS A 228 -2.05 -7.88 -15.06
C CYS A 228 -2.00 -6.43 -15.55
N SER A 229 -2.86 -6.09 -16.51
CA SER A 229 -3.14 -4.72 -16.91
C SER A 229 -4.29 -4.10 -16.10
N ARG A 230 -4.49 -2.80 -16.23
CA ARG A 230 -5.70 -2.14 -15.68
C ARG A 230 -6.97 -2.67 -16.32
N TYR A 231 -6.92 -3.02 -17.61
CA TYR A 231 -8.06 -3.63 -18.32
C TYR A 231 -8.42 -4.99 -17.70
N ASP A 232 -7.44 -5.84 -17.38
CA ASP A 232 -7.71 -7.14 -16.76
C ASP A 232 -8.40 -6.99 -15.41
N VAL A 233 -7.93 -6.03 -14.58
CA VAL A 233 -8.56 -5.75 -13.28
C VAL A 233 -9.99 -5.26 -13.44
N ALA A 234 -10.24 -4.32 -14.36
CA ALA A 234 -11.58 -3.79 -14.59
C ALA A 234 -12.55 -4.86 -15.12
N SER A 235 -12.10 -5.68 -16.08
CA SER A 235 -12.89 -6.76 -16.68
C SER A 235 -13.27 -7.82 -15.64
N GLU A 236 -12.31 -8.27 -14.84
CA GLU A 236 -12.58 -9.25 -13.77
C GLU A 236 -13.50 -8.65 -12.69
N PHE A 237 -13.29 -7.39 -12.30
CA PHE A 237 -14.13 -6.73 -11.31
C PHE A 237 -15.60 -6.62 -11.76
N ILE A 238 -15.86 -6.20 -13.01
CA ILE A 238 -17.19 -6.10 -13.58
C ILE A 238 -17.87 -7.46 -13.65
N LYS A 239 -17.12 -8.52 -14.03
CA LYS A 239 -17.61 -9.90 -14.05
C LYS A 239 -17.96 -10.37 -12.63
N LEU A 240 -17.14 -10.10 -11.62
CA LEU A 240 -17.41 -10.45 -10.22
C LEU A 240 -18.65 -9.74 -9.65
N LEU A 241 -18.97 -8.55 -10.17
CA LEU A 241 -20.20 -7.84 -9.84
C LEU A 241 -21.42 -8.37 -10.60
N GLY A 242 -21.26 -9.24 -11.61
CA GLY A 242 -22.37 -9.81 -12.40
C GLY A 242 -23.02 -8.81 -13.37
N ILE A 243 -22.32 -7.75 -13.76
CA ILE A 243 -22.83 -6.65 -14.59
C ILE A 243 -22.13 -6.52 -15.94
N GLU A 244 -21.42 -7.55 -16.39
CA GLU A 244 -20.65 -7.54 -17.64
C GLU A 244 -21.51 -7.31 -18.90
N LYS A 245 -22.82 -7.61 -18.85
CA LYS A 245 -23.75 -7.33 -19.93
C LYS A 245 -24.23 -5.88 -19.99
N GLU A 246 -24.04 -5.12 -18.90
CA GLU A 246 -24.51 -3.75 -18.75
C GLU A 246 -23.42 -2.72 -19.00
N ILE A 247 -22.15 -3.13 -18.84
CA ILE A 247 -21.00 -2.23 -18.89
C ILE A 247 -20.11 -2.60 -20.08
N ASN A 248 -19.89 -1.61 -20.96
CA ASN A 248 -18.97 -1.73 -22.08
C ASN A 248 -17.61 -1.15 -21.70
N ILE A 249 -16.54 -1.95 -21.80
CA ILE A 249 -15.16 -1.47 -21.59
C ILE A 249 -14.53 -1.16 -22.93
N LYS A 250 -14.15 0.11 -23.13
CA LYS A 250 -13.32 0.54 -24.26
C LYS A 250 -11.86 0.62 -23.85
N ILE A 251 -11.04 -0.15 -24.53
CA ILE A 251 -9.59 -0.13 -24.34
C ILE A 251 -9.02 1.15 -24.96
N VAL A 252 -8.24 1.88 -24.18
CA VAL A 252 -7.45 3.04 -24.62
C VAL A 252 -6.02 2.88 -24.16
N ASP A 253 -5.09 3.64 -24.72
CA ASP A 253 -3.75 3.78 -24.19
C ASP A 253 -3.65 4.89 -23.13
N SER A 254 -2.54 4.97 -22.41
CA SER A 254 -2.38 5.93 -21.33
C SER A 254 -2.36 7.39 -21.78
N SER A 255 -2.11 7.69 -23.05
CA SER A 255 -2.14 9.05 -23.60
C SER A 255 -3.56 9.65 -23.57
N PHE A 256 -4.60 8.81 -23.61
CA PHE A 256 -5.99 9.24 -23.49
C PHE A 256 -6.26 10.02 -22.19
N PHE A 257 -5.53 9.71 -21.13
CA PHE A 257 -5.68 10.34 -19.83
C PHE A 257 -4.48 11.24 -19.46
N ALA A 258 -3.67 11.66 -20.41
CA ALA A 258 -2.44 12.40 -20.14
C ALA A 258 -2.64 13.70 -19.32
N ASN A 259 -3.77 14.38 -19.52
CA ASN A 259 -4.12 15.62 -18.78
C ASN A 259 -4.57 15.32 -17.33
N GLU A 260 -5.22 14.19 -17.09
CA GLU A 260 -5.72 13.79 -15.77
C GLU A 260 -4.63 13.14 -14.95
N TYR A 261 -3.84 12.25 -15.57
CA TYR A 261 -2.77 11.48 -14.93
C TYR A 261 -1.40 11.85 -15.51
N PHE A 262 -1.00 13.11 -15.30
CA PHE A 262 0.24 13.66 -15.85
C PHE A 262 1.50 13.28 -15.05
N GLY A 263 1.35 12.80 -13.80
CA GLY A 263 2.48 12.32 -13.01
C GLY A 263 3.15 11.11 -13.66
N PRO A 264 4.50 11.10 -13.78
CA PRO A 264 5.23 10.02 -14.42
C PRO A 264 4.90 8.66 -13.78
N ARG A 265 4.54 7.69 -14.60
CA ARG A 265 4.25 6.30 -14.19
C ARG A 265 5.04 5.31 -15.03
N PRO A 266 5.66 4.30 -14.42
CA PRO A 266 6.28 3.19 -15.14
C PRO A 266 5.26 2.50 -16.07
N ASN A 267 5.74 1.90 -17.17
CA ASN A 267 4.90 1.06 -18.02
C ASN A 267 4.57 -0.26 -17.32
N SER A 268 5.53 -0.80 -16.56
CA SER A 268 5.32 -1.98 -15.74
C SER A 268 5.73 -1.75 -14.29
N GLU A 269 4.84 -2.08 -13.38
CA GLU A 269 5.02 -2.19 -11.93
C GLU A 269 4.77 -3.63 -11.46
N LYS A 270 4.94 -4.63 -12.37
CA LYS A 270 4.79 -6.04 -12.01
C LYS A 270 5.95 -6.47 -11.12
N LEU A 271 5.65 -6.97 -9.93
CA LEU A 271 6.63 -7.49 -8.99
C LEU A 271 6.52 -9.01 -8.86
N LEU A 272 7.65 -9.64 -8.57
CA LEU A 272 7.75 -11.03 -8.14
C LEU A 272 8.19 -11.07 -6.67
N ASN A 273 7.50 -11.84 -5.84
CA ASN A 273 7.81 -12.07 -4.43
C ASN A 273 8.94 -13.09 -4.27
N LEU A 274 10.07 -12.90 -4.98
CA LEU A 274 11.12 -13.91 -5.13
C LEU A 274 11.72 -14.32 -3.78
N LYS A 275 12.10 -13.33 -2.95
CA LYS A 275 12.70 -13.60 -1.63
C LYS A 275 11.71 -14.24 -0.66
N LEU A 276 10.45 -13.81 -0.66
CA LEU A 276 9.41 -14.42 0.17
C LEU A 276 9.19 -15.88 -0.21
N SER A 277 9.10 -16.17 -1.51
CA SER A 277 8.91 -17.54 -2.04
C SER A 277 10.12 -18.42 -1.75
N ALA A 278 11.34 -17.93 -2.00
CA ALA A 278 12.57 -18.67 -1.74
C ALA A 278 12.78 -19.00 -0.24
N ARG A 279 12.21 -18.19 0.66
CA ARG A 279 12.27 -18.39 2.12
C ARG A 279 11.10 -19.18 2.68
N GLY A 280 10.13 -19.58 1.85
CA GLY A 280 8.92 -20.30 2.28
C GLY A 280 7.98 -19.49 3.17
N ILE A 281 8.02 -18.16 3.04
CA ILE A 281 7.20 -17.19 3.82
C ILE A 281 6.34 -16.30 2.93
N ASN A 282 6.04 -16.73 1.73
CA ASN A 282 5.13 -16.01 0.84
C ASN A 282 3.67 -16.37 1.18
N PHE A 283 2.98 -15.46 1.86
CA PHE A 283 1.57 -15.60 2.25
C PHE A 283 0.63 -14.79 1.33
N MET A 284 1.17 -14.25 0.24
CA MET A 284 0.37 -13.48 -0.71
C MET A 284 -0.41 -14.41 -1.64
N ARG A 285 -1.70 -14.13 -1.80
CA ARG A 285 -2.65 -14.91 -2.62
C ARG A 285 -2.70 -14.39 -4.06
N ASP A 286 -3.31 -15.16 -4.95
CA ASP A 286 -3.62 -14.72 -6.32
C ASP A 286 -4.49 -13.46 -6.31
N TRP A 287 -4.22 -12.51 -7.23
CA TRP A 287 -4.91 -11.23 -7.25
C TRP A 287 -6.40 -11.35 -7.59
N LYS A 288 -6.81 -12.35 -8.38
CA LYS A 288 -8.23 -12.57 -8.71
C LYS A 288 -9.02 -13.08 -7.52
N GLU A 289 -8.43 -13.96 -6.72
CA GLU A 289 -9.04 -14.39 -5.45
C GLU A 289 -9.20 -13.20 -4.49
N CYS A 290 -8.16 -12.39 -4.36
CA CYS A 290 -8.20 -11.19 -3.54
C CYS A 290 -9.21 -10.15 -4.06
N LEU A 291 -9.30 -9.98 -5.40
CA LEU A 291 -10.28 -9.08 -6.01
C LEU A 291 -11.71 -9.59 -5.81
N LYS A 292 -11.92 -10.93 -5.84
CA LYS A 292 -13.21 -11.54 -5.53
C LYS A 292 -13.67 -11.19 -4.12
N ASP A 293 -12.81 -11.39 -3.12
CA ASP A 293 -13.13 -11.05 -1.72
C ASP A 293 -13.43 -9.54 -1.59
N TYR A 294 -12.66 -8.70 -2.28
CA TYR A 294 -12.87 -7.26 -2.25
C TYR A 294 -14.16 -6.83 -2.95
N ALA A 295 -14.51 -7.46 -4.07
CA ALA A 295 -15.73 -7.16 -4.84
C ALA A 295 -17.01 -7.44 -4.04
N GLU A 296 -17.01 -8.41 -3.10
CA GLU A 296 -18.17 -8.66 -2.25
C GLU A 296 -18.59 -7.42 -1.45
N SER A 297 -17.64 -6.61 -1.00
CA SER A 297 -17.94 -5.37 -0.27
C SER A 297 -18.67 -4.32 -1.12
N TYR A 298 -18.66 -4.44 -2.45
CA TYR A 298 -19.32 -3.51 -3.37
C TYR A 298 -20.70 -3.95 -3.81
N LYS A 299 -21.02 -5.25 -3.74
CA LYS A 299 -22.32 -5.80 -4.17
C LYS A 299 -23.50 -5.16 -3.42
N THR A 300 -23.33 -4.88 -2.15
CA THR A 300 -24.37 -4.25 -1.32
C THR A 300 -24.79 -2.87 -1.84
N TYR A 301 -23.88 -2.11 -2.44
CA TYR A 301 -24.18 -0.79 -3.03
C TYR A 301 -24.99 -0.89 -4.34
N LEU A 302 -24.96 -2.04 -5.01
CA LEU A 302 -25.73 -2.32 -6.21
C LEU A 302 -27.07 -3.00 -5.91
N GLY A 303 -27.38 -3.26 -4.63
CA GLY A 303 -28.58 -4.01 -4.23
C GLY A 303 -28.52 -5.50 -4.62
N ILE A 304 -27.33 -6.03 -4.89
CA ILE A 304 -27.08 -7.42 -5.22
C ILE A 304 -26.87 -8.17 -3.91
N SER A 305 -27.76 -9.13 -3.60
CA SER A 305 -27.57 -10.04 -2.45
C SER A 305 -26.36 -10.94 -2.70
N SER A 306 -25.48 -11.06 -1.69
CA SER A 306 -24.35 -11.98 -1.66
C SER A 306 -24.79 -13.44 -1.63
#